data_4890b9e5a868115737ab4feb38174254
#
_entry.id   4890b9e5a868115737ab4feb38174254
#
_cell.length_a   1.000
_cell.length_b   1.000
_cell.length_c   1.000
_cell.angle_alpha   90.00
_cell.angle_beta   90.00
_cell.angle_gamma   90.00
#
_symmetry.space_group_name_H-M   'P 1'
#
loop_
_entity.id
_entity.type
_entity.pdbx_description
1 polymer ?
#
loop_
_entity_poly.entity_id
_entity_poly.type
_entity_poly.pdbx_seq_one_letter_code
_entity_poly.pdbx_strand_id
1 'polypeptide(L)'
;MSSDILRLRNMRFFAHHGLFPEENKLGQHFEVDIELFGDLSAAGRSDDLTQTLNYPEIYALIEHVVTRQRFKLVEALAEHIAQTIGKSFAPIELKVRVRKPNPPVAAHFDGIEVELHRSYD
;
A
#
# COMPACT_ATOMS: atom_id res chain seq x y z
N MET A 1 -9.05 -19.88 11.75
CA MET A 1 -8.73 -18.73 10.90
C MET A 1 -8.60 -17.50 11.73
N SER A 2 -7.52 -16.84 11.55
CA SER A 2 -7.31 -15.60 12.29
C SER A 2 -7.91 -14.41 11.56
N SER A 3 -8.49 -13.50 12.33
CA SER A 3 -9.00 -12.23 11.84
C SER A 3 -8.23 -11.05 12.41
N ASP A 4 -7.03 -11.29 12.94
CA ASP A 4 -6.20 -10.22 13.44
C ASP A 4 -5.64 -9.42 12.26
N ILE A 5 -5.38 -8.14 12.48
CA ILE A 5 -4.95 -7.24 11.41
C ILE A 5 -3.80 -6.37 11.92
N LEU A 6 -2.72 -6.34 11.13
CA LEU A 6 -1.67 -5.34 11.28
C LEU A 6 -1.88 -4.29 10.21
N ARG A 7 -1.96 -3.03 10.57
CA ARG A 7 -2.17 -1.94 9.62
C ARG A 7 -1.01 -0.96 9.63
N LEU A 8 -0.56 -0.56 8.43
CA LEU A 8 0.22 0.66 8.24
C LEU A 8 -0.73 1.68 7.63
N ARG A 9 -0.92 2.79 8.32
CA ARG A 9 -1.99 3.73 8.02
C ARG A 9 -1.46 5.04 7.49
N ASN A 10 -2.05 5.49 6.39
CA ASN A 10 -1.82 6.81 5.81
C ASN A 10 -0.33 7.10 5.58
N MET A 11 0.34 6.16 4.92
CA MET A 11 1.71 6.40 4.44
C MET A 11 1.64 7.43 3.33
N ARG A 12 2.42 8.50 3.44
CA ARG A 12 2.34 9.62 2.51
C ARG A 12 3.63 9.72 1.70
N PHE A 13 3.46 9.80 0.39
CA PHE A 13 4.58 9.87 -0.55
C PHE A 13 4.32 10.93 -1.59
N PHE A 14 5.39 11.54 -2.10
CA PHE A 14 5.32 12.40 -3.28
C PHE A 14 5.83 11.58 -4.47
N ALA A 15 5.02 11.49 -5.53
CA ALA A 15 5.35 10.64 -6.65
C ALA A 15 4.72 11.15 -7.95
N HIS A 16 5.03 10.49 -9.08
CA HIS A 16 4.74 11.00 -10.41
C HIS A 16 3.87 10.03 -11.22
N HIS A 17 2.84 9.49 -10.59
CA HIS A 17 1.90 8.58 -11.26
C HIS A 17 0.72 9.35 -11.84
N GLY A 18 0.20 8.88 -12.97
CA GLY A 18 -0.99 9.45 -13.58
C GLY A 18 -0.95 9.41 -15.09
N LEU A 19 -2.12 9.63 -15.72
CA LEU A 19 -2.29 9.64 -17.15
C LEU A 19 -1.82 10.96 -17.79
N PHE A 20 -1.96 12.06 -17.07
CA PHE A 20 -1.70 13.37 -17.62
C PHE A 20 -0.21 13.72 -17.56
N PRO A 21 0.34 14.39 -18.61
CA PRO A 21 1.75 14.80 -18.58
C PRO A 21 2.11 15.66 -17.37
N GLU A 22 1.19 16.50 -16.91
CA GLU A 22 1.40 17.36 -15.74
C GLU A 22 1.63 16.54 -14.49
N GLU A 23 0.91 15.42 -14.31
CA GLU A 23 1.09 14.53 -13.18
C GLU A 23 2.46 13.89 -13.19
N ASN A 24 2.95 13.51 -14.37
CA ASN A 24 4.26 12.90 -14.53
C ASN A 24 5.40 13.89 -14.31
N LYS A 25 5.19 15.15 -14.67
CA LYS A 25 6.22 16.19 -14.59
C LYS A 25 6.30 16.84 -13.21
N LEU A 26 5.15 17.22 -12.67
CA LEU A 26 5.08 17.97 -11.41
C LEU A 26 4.97 17.07 -10.19
N GLY A 27 4.38 15.92 -10.35
CA GLY A 27 4.13 15.01 -9.24
C GLY A 27 2.99 15.45 -8.35
N GLN A 28 2.64 14.63 -7.39
CA GLN A 28 1.61 14.92 -6.41
C GLN A 28 1.73 13.98 -5.21
N HIS A 29 1.02 14.28 -4.15
CA HIS A 29 0.97 13.42 -2.97
C HIS A 29 0.07 12.22 -3.21
N PHE A 30 0.52 11.07 -2.71
CA PHE A 30 -0.25 9.84 -2.66
C PHE A 30 -0.30 9.37 -1.21
N GLU A 31 -1.41 8.75 -0.83
CA GLU A 31 -1.57 8.16 0.50
C GLU A 31 -1.87 6.67 0.34
N VAL A 32 -1.21 5.86 1.15
CA VAL A 32 -1.33 4.41 1.07
C VAL A 32 -1.63 3.83 2.44
N ASP A 33 -2.61 2.94 2.49
CA ASP A 33 -2.87 2.08 3.64
C ASP A 33 -2.63 0.64 3.23
N ILE A 34 -2.10 -0.17 4.14
CA ILE A 34 -2.08 -1.61 3.97
C ILE A 34 -2.59 -2.28 5.23
N GLU A 35 -3.41 -3.32 5.04
CA GLU A 35 -3.88 -4.20 6.10
C GLU A 35 -3.38 -5.60 5.81
N LEU A 36 -2.74 -6.20 6.79
CA LEU A 36 -2.16 -7.53 6.69
C LEU A 36 -2.91 -8.43 7.67
N PHE A 37 -3.58 -9.45 7.13
CA PHE A 37 -4.44 -10.32 7.92
C PHE A 37 -3.66 -11.56 8.34
N GLY A 38 -3.78 -11.94 9.59
CA GLY A 38 -3.12 -13.11 10.11
C GLY A 38 -3.36 -13.30 11.59
N ASP A 39 -2.62 -14.26 12.15
CA ASP A 39 -2.72 -14.56 13.58
C ASP A 39 -1.54 -13.88 14.28
N LEU A 40 -1.84 -12.87 15.10
CA LEU A 40 -0.84 -12.13 15.84
C LEU A 40 -0.63 -12.65 17.27
N SER A 41 -1.29 -13.76 17.62
CA SER A 41 -1.25 -14.25 19.00
C SER A 41 0.13 -14.78 19.40
N ALA A 42 0.87 -15.42 18.47
CA ALA A 42 2.21 -15.90 18.77
C ALA A 42 3.15 -14.75 19.15
N ALA A 43 3.14 -13.67 18.38
CA ALA A 43 3.92 -12.48 18.67
C ALA A 43 3.45 -11.82 19.97
N GLY A 44 2.13 -11.79 20.19
CA GLY A 44 1.54 -11.20 21.39
C GLY A 44 1.95 -11.93 22.67
N ARG A 45 2.10 -13.25 22.58
CA ARG A 45 2.49 -14.05 23.74
C ARG A 45 3.99 -14.08 23.97
N SER A 46 4.80 -14.13 22.89
CA SER A 46 6.25 -14.32 23.00
C SER A 46 7.03 -13.02 23.09
N ASP A 47 6.46 -11.91 22.64
CA ASP A 47 7.15 -10.63 22.52
C ASP A 47 8.43 -10.75 21.66
N ASP A 48 8.35 -11.57 20.61
CA ASP A 48 9.47 -11.92 19.75
C ASP A 48 9.19 -11.42 18.33
N LEU A 49 10.06 -10.55 17.81
CA LEU A 49 9.92 -9.96 16.49
C LEU A 49 9.86 -11.02 15.39
N THR A 50 10.52 -12.16 15.56
CA THR A 50 10.51 -13.21 14.56
C THR A 50 9.13 -13.89 14.38
N GLN A 51 8.21 -13.63 15.31
CA GLN A 51 6.85 -14.19 15.28
C GLN A 51 5.85 -13.25 14.62
N THR A 52 6.29 -12.11 14.09
CA THR A 52 5.40 -11.12 13.48
C THR A 52 6.00 -10.60 12.18
N LEU A 53 5.24 -9.72 11.54
CA LEU A 53 5.70 -9.04 10.32
C LEU A 53 6.55 -7.83 10.68
N ASN A 54 7.66 -7.67 9.96
CA ASN A 54 8.56 -6.53 10.16
C ASN A 54 8.01 -5.33 9.38
N TYR A 55 7.23 -4.48 10.03
CA TYR A 55 6.56 -3.38 9.35
C TYR A 55 7.52 -2.31 8.78
N PRO A 56 8.70 -2.02 9.35
CA PRO A 56 9.65 -1.13 8.66
C PRO A 56 10.09 -1.67 7.30
N GLU A 57 10.27 -2.99 7.17
CA GLU A 57 10.58 -3.62 5.89
C GLU A 57 9.41 -3.47 4.91
N ILE A 58 8.19 -3.66 5.38
CA ILE A 58 6.98 -3.47 4.57
C ILE A 58 6.91 -2.03 4.08
N TYR A 59 7.12 -1.06 4.96
CA TYR A 59 7.14 0.36 4.59
C TYR A 59 8.18 0.64 3.50
N ALA A 60 9.39 0.11 3.67
CA ALA A 60 10.48 0.33 2.71
C ALA A 60 10.14 -0.23 1.33
N LEU A 61 9.51 -1.40 1.27
CA LEU A 61 9.09 -2.01 0.01
C LEU A 61 8.01 -1.16 -0.68
N ILE A 62 7.04 -0.68 0.09
CA ILE A 62 5.97 0.17 -0.45
C ILE A 62 6.55 1.50 -0.95
N GLU A 63 7.42 2.12 -0.16
CA GLU A 63 8.09 3.36 -0.56
C GLU A 63 8.82 3.19 -1.88
N HIS A 64 9.54 2.08 -2.05
CA HIS A 64 10.27 1.79 -3.28
C HIS A 64 9.32 1.71 -4.48
N VAL A 65 8.22 0.99 -4.36
CA VAL A 65 7.25 0.89 -5.45
C VAL A 65 6.66 2.26 -5.79
N VAL A 66 6.25 3.01 -4.79
CA VAL A 66 5.59 4.31 -5.01
C VAL A 66 6.54 5.34 -5.57
N THR A 67 7.77 5.43 -5.05
CA THR A 67 8.68 6.53 -5.40
C THR A 67 9.66 6.21 -6.51
N ARG A 68 9.92 4.92 -6.82
CA ARG A 68 10.93 4.51 -7.79
C ARG A 68 10.35 3.98 -9.09
N GLN A 69 9.05 3.71 -9.15
CA GLN A 69 8.37 3.22 -10.34
C GLN A 69 7.31 4.22 -10.77
N ARG A 70 6.85 4.13 -12.02
CA ARG A 70 5.82 5.03 -12.54
C ARG A 70 4.69 4.23 -13.15
N PHE A 71 3.46 4.60 -12.81
CA PHE A 71 2.26 3.97 -13.30
C PHE A 71 1.30 5.04 -13.82
N LYS A 72 0.55 4.71 -14.85
CA LYS A 72 -0.48 5.61 -15.37
C LYS A 72 -1.75 5.56 -14.54
N LEU A 73 -2.04 4.41 -13.94
CA LEU A 73 -3.28 4.18 -13.21
C LEU A 73 -2.99 3.91 -11.74
N VAL A 74 -3.83 4.46 -10.88
CA VAL A 74 -3.77 4.17 -9.44
C VAL A 74 -3.97 2.68 -9.18
N GLU A 75 -4.82 2.04 -9.97
CA GLU A 75 -5.05 0.59 -9.89
C GLU A 75 -3.77 -0.21 -10.11
N ALA A 76 -2.96 0.21 -11.09
CA ALA A 76 -1.68 -0.46 -11.37
C ALA A 76 -0.70 -0.27 -10.22
N LEU A 77 -0.63 0.93 -9.66
CA LEU A 77 0.20 1.19 -8.49
C LEU A 77 -0.23 0.30 -7.31
N ALA A 78 -1.53 0.25 -7.04
CA ALA A 78 -2.07 -0.57 -5.95
C ALA A 78 -1.76 -2.06 -6.16
N GLU A 79 -1.91 -2.55 -7.39
CA GLU A 79 -1.64 -3.96 -7.71
C GLU A 79 -0.17 -4.30 -7.51
N HIS A 80 0.74 -3.42 -7.91
CA HIS A 80 2.17 -3.65 -7.74
C HIS A 80 2.58 -3.61 -6.27
N ILE A 81 1.97 -2.74 -5.47
CA ILE A 81 2.18 -2.75 -4.02
C ILE A 81 1.73 -4.11 -3.45
N ALA A 82 0.52 -4.53 -3.80
CA ALA A 82 -0.03 -5.80 -3.30
C ALA A 82 0.87 -6.99 -3.67
N GLN A 83 1.31 -7.07 -4.93
CA GLN A 83 2.17 -8.15 -5.39
C GLN A 83 3.52 -8.15 -4.69
N THR A 84 4.13 -6.97 -4.51
CA THR A 84 5.44 -6.87 -3.87
C THR A 84 5.38 -7.38 -2.44
N ILE A 85 4.39 -6.96 -1.69
CA ILE A 85 4.21 -7.40 -0.30
C ILE A 85 3.78 -8.87 -0.28
N GLY A 86 2.84 -9.25 -1.14
CA GLY A 86 2.34 -10.62 -1.18
C GLY A 86 3.44 -11.64 -1.45
N LYS A 87 4.32 -11.36 -2.42
CA LYS A 87 5.42 -12.26 -2.77
C LYS A 87 6.47 -12.33 -1.67
N SER A 88 6.71 -11.24 -0.97
CA SER A 88 7.74 -11.17 0.06
C SER A 88 7.31 -11.84 1.36
N PHE A 89 6.02 -11.88 1.64
CA PHE A 89 5.49 -12.35 2.93
C PHE A 89 4.47 -13.49 2.80
N ALA A 90 4.39 -14.14 1.65
CA ALA A 90 3.47 -15.25 1.44
C ALA A 90 3.74 -16.40 2.44
N PRO A 91 2.72 -17.15 2.87
CA PRO A 91 1.31 -16.96 2.52
C PRO A 91 0.70 -15.79 3.29
N ILE A 92 -0.08 -14.97 2.62
CA ILE A 92 -0.66 -13.80 3.26
C ILE A 92 -1.93 -13.32 2.52
N GLU A 93 -2.85 -12.81 3.30
CA GLU A 93 -4.01 -12.07 2.80
C GLU A 93 -3.81 -10.60 3.18
N LEU A 94 -4.07 -9.71 2.24
CA LEU A 94 -3.85 -8.28 2.47
C LEU A 94 -4.89 -7.42 1.76
N LYS A 95 -5.00 -6.18 2.23
CA LYS A 95 -5.83 -5.15 1.59
C LYS A 95 -4.98 -3.90 1.45
N VAL A 96 -4.97 -3.32 0.24
CA VAL A 96 -4.23 -2.09 -0.07
C VAL A 96 -5.22 -1.02 -0.48
N ARG A 97 -5.06 0.19 0.07
CA ARG A 97 -5.78 1.37 -0.40
C ARG A 97 -4.77 2.40 -0.88
N VAL A 98 -5.00 2.94 -2.06
CA VAL A 98 -4.17 4.02 -2.61
C VAL A 98 -5.07 5.19 -2.95
N ARG A 99 -4.71 6.37 -2.45
CA ARG A 99 -5.49 7.61 -2.63
C ARG A 99 -4.69 8.67 -3.34
N LYS A 100 -5.37 9.40 -4.22
CA LYS A 100 -4.93 10.71 -4.71
C LYS A 100 -5.80 11.75 -4.01
N PRO A 101 -5.30 12.45 -3.00
CA PRO A 101 -6.13 13.43 -2.29
C PRO A 101 -6.52 14.63 -3.16
N ASN A 102 -5.65 14.98 -4.13
CA ASN A 102 -5.86 16.15 -4.96
C ASN A 102 -5.64 15.80 -6.44
N PRO A 103 -6.56 15.02 -7.06
CA PRO A 103 -6.41 14.71 -8.48
C PRO A 103 -6.61 15.98 -9.33
N PRO A 104 -5.91 16.08 -10.48
CA PRO A 104 -5.97 17.28 -11.30
C PRO A 104 -7.21 17.31 -12.19
N VAL A 105 -8.38 17.37 -11.57
CA VAL A 105 -9.67 17.47 -12.25
C VAL A 105 -10.48 18.61 -11.67
N ALA A 106 -11.28 19.26 -12.51
CA ALA A 106 -12.10 20.40 -12.11
C ALA A 106 -13.40 19.89 -11.48
N ALA A 107 -13.28 19.38 -10.23
CA ALA A 107 -14.40 18.81 -9.51
C ALA A 107 -14.24 19.07 -8.02
N HIS A 108 -15.34 18.93 -7.27
CA HIS A 108 -15.36 19.14 -5.83
C HIS A 108 -15.60 17.80 -5.14
N PHE A 109 -14.52 17.14 -4.77
CA PHE A 109 -14.59 15.89 -4.02
C PHE A 109 -13.25 15.69 -3.29
N ASP A 110 -13.20 14.73 -2.36
CA ASP A 110 -12.07 14.57 -1.45
C ASP A 110 -10.99 13.64 -1.99
N GLY A 111 -10.86 13.59 -3.31
CA GLY A 111 -9.89 12.73 -3.96
C GLY A 111 -10.49 11.40 -4.40
N ILE A 112 -9.64 10.54 -4.95
CA ILE A 112 -10.05 9.19 -5.39
C ILE A 112 -9.30 8.15 -4.58
N GLU A 113 -9.91 6.98 -4.43
CA GLU A 113 -9.31 5.88 -3.70
C GLU A 113 -9.59 4.57 -4.43
N VAL A 114 -8.56 3.75 -4.54
CA VAL A 114 -8.66 2.37 -5.03
C VAL A 114 -8.37 1.44 -3.87
N GLU A 115 -9.18 0.42 -3.68
CA GLU A 115 -8.98 -0.59 -2.66
C GLU A 115 -8.92 -1.97 -3.32
N LEU A 116 -7.86 -2.70 -3.04
CA LEU A 116 -7.67 -4.07 -3.54
C LEU A 116 -7.58 -5.03 -2.36
N HIS A 117 -8.21 -6.19 -2.50
CA HIS A 117 -8.14 -7.28 -1.54
C HIS A 117 -7.55 -8.50 -2.24
N ARG A 118 -6.41 -9.00 -1.75
CA ARG A 118 -5.64 -10.07 -2.42
C ARG A 118 -5.14 -11.10 -1.42
N SER A 119 -5.02 -12.34 -1.91
CA SER A 119 -4.41 -13.44 -1.15
C SER A 119 -3.28 -14.03 -1.97
N TYR A 120 -2.18 -14.33 -1.31
CA TYR A 120 -0.99 -14.92 -1.93
C TYR A 120 -0.58 -16.17 -1.17
N ASP A 121 -0.32 -17.26 -1.89
CA ASP A 121 0.09 -18.54 -1.31
C ASP A 121 1.59 -18.73 -1.29
#